data_27daa8ae2d3390847828e984052f24ac
#
_entry.id   27daa8ae2d3390847828e984052f24ac
#
_cell.length_a   1.000
_cell.length_b   1.000
_cell.length_c   1.000
_cell.angle_alpha   90.00
_cell.angle_beta   90.00
_cell.angle_gamma   90.00
#
_symmetry.space_group_name_H-M   'P 1'
#
loop_
_entity.id
_entity.type
_entity.pdbx_description
1 polymer ?
#
loop_
_entity_poly.entity_id
_entity_poly.type
_entity_poly.pdbx_seq_one_letter_code
_entity_poly.pdbx_strand_id
1 'polypeptide(L)'
;SAGSITLPAAAGSTGVTINSNNTLTNSGTISVPGSDNSVGVRILPNLTASYTASGNVTLLEEFTRPDTDNDGDLDGPVASGTGRIGLLVEPGGTMTGSIITTSGGFTVEGNNSAGVAIRSALNGNYRQRGAISVTGANSVGLEMTQDVSGDVSIGGNTVVIGEGSVGARILGDVAGEFAVDGGILATGFTTTDTRFSNYLLVPDAATSARLRDADDLLTGGPALEIRGDLAR
;
A
#
# COMPACT_ATOMS: atom_id res chain seq x y z
N SER A 1 -14.02 -17.69 15.69
CA SER A 1 -14.30 -16.32 15.28
C SER A 1 -12.97 -15.58 15.10
N ALA A 2 -12.78 -14.90 13.99
CA ALA A 2 -11.62 -14.04 13.82
C ALA A 2 -11.72 -12.87 14.82
N GLY A 3 -10.67 -12.66 15.60
CA GLY A 3 -10.58 -11.54 16.54
C GLY A 3 -10.27 -10.22 15.83
N SER A 4 -10.33 -9.12 16.56
CA SER A 4 -9.88 -7.81 16.06
C SER A 4 -8.99 -7.13 17.09
N ILE A 5 -7.99 -6.39 16.59
CA ILE A 5 -7.16 -5.47 17.36
C ILE A 5 -7.50 -4.07 16.83
N THR A 6 -8.02 -3.22 17.71
CA THR A 6 -8.33 -1.83 17.37
C THR A 6 -7.64 -0.92 18.36
N LEU A 7 -6.85 0.03 17.86
CA LEU A 7 -6.15 1.01 18.69
C LEU A 7 -6.93 2.34 18.70
N PRO A 8 -6.78 3.16 19.75
CA PRO A 8 -7.17 4.56 19.67
C PRO A 8 -6.25 5.33 18.72
N ALA A 9 -6.76 6.42 18.15
CA ALA A 9 -5.97 7.30 17.28
C ALA A 9 -4.88 8.00 18.10
N ALA A 10 -3.62 7.68 17.79
CA ALA A 10 -2.46 8.35 18.38
C ALA A 10 -1.26 8.24 17.42
N ALA A 11 -0.56 9.34 17.18
CA ALA A 11 0.59 9.37 16.28
C ALA A 11 1.65 8.35 16.69
N GLY A 12 2.27 7.67 15.72
CA GLY A 12 3.28 6.65 15.96
C GLY A 12 2.74 5.33 16.52
N SER A 13 1.41 5.13 16.54
CA SER A 13 0.80 3.89 17.03
C SER A 13 1.24 2.68 16.18
N THR A 14 1.41 1.53 16.84
CA THR A 14 1.68 0.26 16.18
C THR A 14 0.68 -0.80 16.62
N GLY A 15 -0.03 -1.39 15.65
CA GLY A 15 -1.04 -2.42 15.93
C GLY A 15 -0.44 -3.68 16.53
N VAL A 16 0.55 -4.25 15.85
CA VAL A 16 1.29 -5.44 16.32
C VAL A 16 2.78 -5.26 16.06
N THR A 17 3.62 -5.59 17.04
CA THR A 17 5.07 -5.68 16.85
C THR A 17 5.53 -7.12 17.02
N ILE A 18 6.24 -7.64 16.01
CA ILE A 18 6.93 -8.92 16.07
C ILE A 18 8.37 -8.64 16.49
N ASN A 19 8.73 -9.10 17.69
CA ASN A 19 10.06 -9.01 18.30
C ASN A 19 10.48 -10.37 18.87
N SER A 20 10.21 -11.43 18.14
CA SER A 20 10.56 -12.79 18.52
C SER A 20 10.67 -13.68 17.30
N ASN A 21 11.42 -14.78 17.42
CA ASN A 21 11.61 -15.77 16.35
C ASN A 21 10.39 -16.71 16.22
N ASN A 22 9.18 -16.14 16.10
CA ASN A 22 7.95 -16.89 15.99
C ASN A 22 7.15 -16.42 14.78
N THR A 23 6.41 -17.33 14.18
CA THR A 23 5.45 -16.99 13.12
C THR A 23 4.25 -16.27 13.70
N LEU A 24 3.89 -15.12 13.13
CA LEU A 24 2.62 -14.48 13.37
C LEU A 24 1.61 -14.91 12.30
N THR A 25 0.46 -15.39 12.74
CA THR A 25 -0.71 -15.63 11.87
C THR A 25 -1.78 -14.59 12.19
N ASN A 26 -2.12 -13.76 11.19
CA ASN A 26 -3.22 -12.81 11.28
C ASN A 26 -4.42 -13.32 10.47
N SER A 27 -5.49 -13.74 11.14
CA SER A 27 -6.77 -14.12 10.51
C SER A 27 -7.89 -13.13 10.79
N GLY A 28 -7.64 -12.13 11.62
CA GLY A 28 -8.60 -11.10 12.00
C GLY A 28 -8.31 -9.74 11.39
N THR A 29 -8.89 -8.70 11.95
CA THR A 29 -8.63 -7.33 11.55
C THR A 29 -7.70 -6.63 12.54
N ILE A 30 -6.69 -5.94 12.02
CA ILE A 30 -5.86 -5.01 12.78
C ILE A 30 -6.22 -3.62 12.26
N SER A 31 -6.79 -2.78 13.14
CA SER A 31 -7.21 -1.43 12.79
C SER A 31 -6.44 -0.40 13.62
N VAL A 32 -5.75 0.49 12.92
CA VAL A 32 -4.99 1.59 13.52
C VAL A 32 -5.53 2.89 12.93
N PRO A 33 -6.54 3.51 13.57
CA PRO A 33 -7.20 4.67 12.98
C PRO A 33 -6.30 5.90 12.96
N GLY A 34 -6.39 6.61 11.90
CA GLY A 34 -6.24 8.03 11.64
C GLY A 34 -5.02 8.79 12.17
N SER A 35 -3.88 8.16 12.50
CA SER A 35 -2.75 8.90 13.07
C SER A 35 -1.48 8.80 12.24
N ASP A 36 -0.70 9.89 12.21
CA ASP A 36 0.54 9.97 11.47
C ASP A 36 1.61 9.02 11.98
N ASN A 37 2.45 8.54 11.08
CA ASN A 37 3.57 7.66 11.35
C ASN A 37 3.18 6.34 12.05
N SER A 38 1.95 5.88 11.83
CA SER A 38 1.44 4.66 12.43
C SER A 38 1.76 3.43 11.58
N VAL A 39 1.87 2.27 12.25
CA VAL A 39 2.20 0.99 11.62
C VAL A 39 1.16 -0.05 12.01
N GLY A 40 0.61 -0.76 11.04
CA GLY A 40 -0.31 -1.87 11.30
C GLY A 40 0.42 -3.07 11.92
N VAL A 41 1.36 -3.63 11.19
CA VAL A 41 2.23 -4.72 11.66
C VAL A 41 3.69 -4.32 11.47
N ARG A 42 4.46 -4.36 12.54
CA ARG A 42 5.89 -4.06 12.57
C ARG A 42 6.68 -5.32 12.86
N ILE A 43 7.65 -5.65 12.02
CA ILE A 43 8.58 -6.77 12.20
C ILE A 43 9.97 -6.17 12.43
N LEU A 44 10.60 -6.47 13.57
CA LEU A 44 11.94 -5.99 13.85
C LEU A 44 12.99 -6.75 13.01
N PRO A 45 14.16 -6.16 12.74
CA PRO A 45 15.22 -6.80 11.96
C PRO A 45 15.88 -7.96 12.72
N ASN A 46 16.61 -8.80 11.99
CA ASN A 46 17.38 -9.94 12.52
C ASN A 46 16.54 -11.02 13.22
N LEU A 47 15.29 -11.19 12.78
CA LEU A 47 14.43 -12.24 13.30
C LEU A 47 14.35 -13.44 12.32
N THR A 48 14.20 -14.63 12.91
CA THR A 48 13.76 -15.83 12.20
C THR A 48 12.26 -16.00 12.44
N ALA A 49 11.46 -15.33 11.63
CA ALA A 49 10.01 -15.25 11.80
C ALA A 49 9.31 -15.19 10.45
N SER A 50 8.09 -15.70 10.38
CA SER A 50 7.22 -15.56 9.21
C SER A 50 5.95 -14.79 9.56
N TYR A 51 5.41 -14.08 8.59
CA TYR A 51 4.10 -13.46 8.68
C TYR A 51 3.15 -14.10 7.69
N THR A 52 2.04 -14.65 8.18
CA THR A 52 0.99 -15.23 7.33
C THR A 52 -0.33 -14.53 7.64
N ALA A 53 -1.01 -14.01 6.63
CA ALA A 53 -2.26 -13.30 6.81
C ALA A 53 -3.36 -13.73 5.86
N SER A 54 -4.55 -13.90 6.41
CA SER A 54 -5.82 -13.97 5.70
C SER A 54 -6.78 -12.85 6.12
N GLY A 55 -6.43 -12.11 7.15
CA GLY A 55 -7.20 -10.98 7.68
C GLY A 55 -6.71 -9.64 7.11
N ASN A 56 -7.36 -8.57 7.55
CA ASN A 56 -7.10 -7.22 7.07
C ASN A 56 -6.24 -6.42 8.05
N VAL A 57 -5.48 -5.47 7.48
CA VAL A 57 -4.80 -4.41 8.22
C VAL A 57 -5.27 -3.08 7.65
N THR A 58 -5.85 -2.22 8.49
CA THR A 58 -6.46 -0.96 8.06
C THR A 58 -5.89 0.21 8.84
N LEU A 59 -5.41 1.22 8.12
CA LEU A 59 -4.95 2.50 8.65
C LEU A 59 -5.72 3.60 7.92
N LEU A 60 -6.95 3.82 8.36
CA LEU A 60 -7.88 4.77 7.73
C LEU A 60 -7.86 6.10 8.48
N GLU A 61 -8.14 7.19 7.78
CA GLU A 61 -8.31 8.52 8.36
C GLU A 61 -9.77 8.99 8.26
N GLU A 62 -10.15 9.87 9.20
CA GLU A 62 -11.44 10.58 9.15
C GLU A 62 -11.28 11.86 8.34
N PHE A 63 -10.99 11.72 7.04
CA PHE A 63 -10.84 12.83 6.13
C PHE A 63 -11.88 12.73 5.02
N THR A 64 -12.61 13.81 4.78
CA THR A 64 -13.58 13.88 3.70
C THR A 64 -13.16 15.02 2.77
N ARG A 65 -12.97 14.70 1.50
CA ARG A 65 -12.72 15.68 0.45
C ARG A 65 -14.02 16.45 0.17
N PRO A 66 -13.99 17.79 0.13
CA PRO A 66 -15.12 18.58 -0.31
C PRO A 66 -15.19 18.64 -1.84
N ASP A 67 -16.36 18.92 -2.37
CA ASP A 67 -16.59 19.49 -3.69
C ASP A 67 -16.66 21.01 -3.51
N THR A 68 -15.58 21.73 -3.81
CA THR A 68 -15.45 23.17 -3.45
C THR A 68 -15.97 24.09 -4.53
N ASP A 69 -16.01 23.66 -5.78
CA ASP A 69 -16.47 24.44 -6.93
C ASP A 69 -17.88 24.04 -7.41
N ASN A 70 -18.46 22.98 -6.81
CA ASN A 70 -19.78 22.43 -7.10
C ASN A 70 -19.92 21.91 -8.54
N ASP A 71 -18.89 21.36 -9.09
CA ASP A 71 -18.93 20.72 -10.40
C ASP A 71 -19.34 19.24 -10.30
N GLY A 72 -19.27 18.68 -9.07
CA GLY A 72 -19.77 17.36 -8.65
C GLY A 72 -18.68 16.30 -8.54
N ASP A 73 -17.43 16.66 -8.56
CA ASP A 73 -16.36 15.79 -8.12
C ASP A 73 -15.76 16.26 -6.77
N LEU A 74 -14.71 15.63 -6.29
CA LEU A 74 -14.12 15.93 -4.98
C LEU A 74 -12.73 16.54 -5.14
N ASP A 75 -12.61 17.79 -4.67
CA ASP A 75 -11.40 18.58 -4.75
C ASP A 75 -10.36 18.30 -3.67
N GLY A 76 -9.13 18.72 -3.97
CA GLY A 76 -8.05 18.81 -3.01
C GLY A 76 -7.26 17.51 -2.83
N PRO A 77 -6.46 17.40 -1.76
CA PRO A 77 -5.58 16.26 -1.58
C PRO A 77 -6.38 14.98 -1.33
N VAL A 78 -5.91 13.85 -1.85
CA VAL A 78 -6.56 12.54 -1.67
C VAL A 78 -6.46 12.01 -0.24
N ALA A 79 -5.54 12.54 0.58
CA ALA A 79 -5.37 12.21 1.99
C ALA A 79 -4.77 13.39 2.76
N SER A 80 -5.02 13.49 4.06
CA SER A 80 -4.50 14.57 4.92
C SER A 80 -3.34 14.10 5.81
N GLY A 81 -3.35 12.86 6.28
CA GLY A 81 -2.31 12.31 7.15
C GLY A 81 -1.06 11.83 6.40
N THR A 82 -0.04 11.39 7.14
CA THR A 82 1.26 11.03 6.54
C THR A 82 1.97 9.87 7.23
N GLY A 83 2.82 9.16 6.48
CA GLY A 83 3.80 8.20 7.03
C GLY A 83 3.21 6.92 7.58
N ARG A 84 2.04 6.48 7.12
CA ARG A 84 1.37 5.26 7.59
C ARG A 84 1.84 4.04 6.80
N ILE A 85 2.06 2.92 7.50
CA ILE A 85 2.55 1.69 6.88
C ILE A 85 1.72 0.50 7.34
N GLY A 86 1.11 -0.23 6.40
CA GLY A 86 0.32 -1.42 6.71
C GLY A 86 1.16 -2.54 7.31
N LEU A 87 2.20 -2.98 6.60
CA LEU A 87 3.21 -3.92 7.09
C LEU A 87 4.61 -3.31 6.91
N LEU A 88 5.38 -3.23 7.97
CA LEU A 88 6.77 -2.77 7.96
C LEU A 88 7.71 -3.89 8.44
N VAL A 89 8.66 -4.28 7.60
CA VAL A 89 9.89 -4.93 8.05
C VAL A 89 10.93 -3.83 8.23
N GLU A 90 11.33 -3.59 9.48
CA GLU A 90 12.25 -2.52 9.85
C GLU A 90 13.61 -2.68 9.18
N PRO A 91 14.29 -1.57 8.84
CA PRO A 91 15.64 -1.63 8.28
C PRO A 91 16.68 -2.08 9.30
N GLY A 92 17.85 -2.50 8.81
CA GLY A 92 19.04 -2.72 9.64
C GLY A 92 19.39 -4.18 9.88
N GLY A 93 18.94 -5.11 9.02
CA GLY A 93 19.34 -6.51 9.15
C GLY A 93 18.75 -7.43 8.11
N THR A 94 18.50 -8.67 8.51
CA THR A 94 17.88 -9.70 7.66
C THR A 94 16.71 -10.32 8.41
N MET A 95 15.55 -10.39 7.76
CA MET A 95 14.44 -11.22 8.19
C MET A 95 14.59 -12.60 7.53
N THR A 96 14.66 -13.67 8.33
CA THR A 96 14.66 -15.05 7.82
C THR A 96 13.28 -15.65 8.01
N GLY A 97 12.59 -15.94 6.91
CA GLY A 97 11.23 -16.45 6.86
C GLY A 97 10.45 -15.80 5.73
N SER A 98 9.18 -16.14 5.59
CA SER A 98 8.37 -15.67 4.48
C SER A 98 7.25 -14.72 4.92
N ILE A 99 6.86 -13.83 4.02
CA ILE A 99 5.69 -12.96 4.16
C ILE A 99 4.65 -13.41 3.14
N ILE A 100 3.53 -13.93 3.64
CA ILE A 100 2.50 -14.55 2.80
C ILE A 100 1.12 -13.97 3.16
N THR A 101 0.46 -13.33 2.21
CA THR A 101 -0.96 -13.01 2.33
C THR A 101 -1.76 -13.94 1.44
N THR A 102 -2.74 -14.63 2.02
CA THR A 102 -3.58 -15.61 1.30
C THR A 102 -4.92 -15.02 0.85
N SER A 103 -5.42 -14.04 1.61
CA SER A 103 -6.61 -13.24 1.35
C SER A 103 -6.58 -12.01 2.26
N GLY A 104 -7.66 -11.26 2.36
CA GLY A 104 -7.65 -10.00 3.11
C GLY A 104 -6.77 -8.95 2.43
N GLY A 105 -6.07 -8.14 3.20
CA GLY A 105 -5.14 -7.17 2.60
C GLY A 105 -4.77 -6.01 3.51
N PHE A 106 -4.18 -5.00 2.87
CA PHE A 106 -3.76 -3.76 3.50
C PHE A 106 -4.53 -2.59 2.89
N THR A 107 -5.18 -1.79 3.73
CA THR A 107 -5.80 -0.53 3.32
C THR A 107 -5.18 0.60 4.12
N VAL A 108 -4.53 1.52 3.43
CA VAL A 108 -3.77 2.61 4.05
C VAL A 108 -4.18 3.94 3.41
N GLU A 109 -4.55 4.90 4.23
CA GLU A 109 -4.82 6.29 3.82
C GLU A 109 -3.78 7.20 4.46
N GLY A 110 -3.11 8.01 3.67
CA GLY A 110 -2.09 8.95 4.10
C GLY A 110 -1.03 9.21 3.03
N ASN A 111 -0.51 10.43 3.00
CA ASN A 111 0.59 10.82 2.12
C ASN A 111 1.91 10.17 2.58
N ASN A 112 2.86 9.98 1.67
CA ASN A 112 4.16 9.36 1.98
C ASN A 112 4.02 8.02 2.74
N SER A 113 3.02 7.24 2.39
CA SER A 113 2.60 6.03 3.10
C SER A 113 2.89 4.77 2.28
N ALA A 114 2.80 3.60 2.90
CA ALA A 114 3.01 2.35 2.20
C ALA A 114 2.01 1.26 2.64
N GLY A 115 1.56 0.45 1.70
CA GLY A 115 0.81 -0.76 2.01
C GLY A 115 1.70 -1.80 2.70
N VAL A 116 2.78 -2.17 2.03
CA VAL A 116 3.84 -3.07 2.54
C VAL A 116 5.20 -2.45 2.26
N ALA A 117 6.04 -2.33 3.28
CA ALA A 117 7.42 -1.85 3.20
C ALA A 117 8.39 -2.88 3.79
N ILE A 118 9.21 -3.50 2.94
CA ILE A 118 10.26 -4.44 3.34
C ILE A 118 11.60 -3.72 3.20
N ARG A 119 12.18 -3.30 4.36
CA ARG A 119 13.37 -2.46 4.41
C ARG A 119 14.61 -3.16 4.95
N SER A 120 14.50 -4.45 5.30
CA SER A 120 15.60 -5.37 5.56
C SER A 120 15.69 -6.41 4.45
N ALA A 121 16.83 -7.05 4.30
CA ALA A 121 16.94 -8.20 3.42
C ALA A 121 15.95 -9.30 3.84
N LEU A 122 15.31 -9.94 2.89
CA LEU A 122 14.37 -11.03 3.12
C LEU A 122 14.99 -12.37 2.69
N ASN A 123 15.39 -13.18 3.64
CA ASN A 123 15.81 -14.55 3.39
C ASN A 123 14.59 -15.47 3.44
N GLY A 124 13.85 -15.51 2.36
CA GLY A 124 12.59 -16.23 2.20
C GLY A 124 11.75 -15.65 1.07
N ASN A 125 10.48 -16.01 1.01
CA ASN A 125 9.59 -15.63 -0.07
C ASN A 125 8.66 -14.48 0.35
N TYR A 126 8.32 -13.64 -0.63
CA TYR A 126 7.17 -12.74 -0.53
C TYR A 126 6.06 -13.23 -1.47
N ARG A 127 4.87 -13.47 -0.92
CA ARG A 127 3.71 -13.86 -1.71
C ARG A 127 2.48 -13.06 -1.30
N GLN A 128 2.00 -12.25 -2.22
CA GLN A 128 0.79 -11.47 -2.05
C GLN A 128 -0.36 -12.08 -2.85
N ARG A 129 -1.44 -12.46 -2.17
CA ARG A 129 -2.74 -12.80 -2.79
C ARG A 129 -3.88 -11.90 -2.28
N GLY A 130 -3.69 -11.28 -1.12
CA GLY A 130 -4.57 -10.22 -0.61
C GLY A 130 -4.39 -8.91 -1.38
N ALA A 131 -5.37 -8.02 -1.30
CA ALA A 131 -5.30 -6.72 -1.93
C ALA A 131 -4.40 -5.75 -1.14
N ILE A 132 -3.75 -4.82 -1.86
CA ILE A 132 -3.12 -3.64 -1.28
C ILE A 132 -3.82 -2.41 -1.87
N SER A 133 -4.34 -1.55 -1.01
CA SER A 133 -4.96 -0.27 -1.40
C SER A 133 -4.31 0.84 -0.59
N VAL A 134 -3.71 1.81 -1.29
CA VAL A 134 -3.10 2.97 -0.65
C VAL A 134 -3.64 4.23 -1.29
N THR A 135 -4.08 5.18 -0.44
CA THR A 135 -4.57 6.49 -0.89
C THR A 135 -3.73 7.56 -0.24
N GLY A 136 -3.03 8.35 -1.04
CA GLY A 136 -2.16 9.44 -0.59
C GLY A 136 -1.04 9.75 -1.56
N ALA A 137 -0.66 11.02 -1.65
CA ALA A 137 0.43 11.47 -2.51
C ALA A 137 1.78 10.88 -2.09
N ASN A 138 2.67 10.62 -3.08
CA ASN A 138 4.01 10.07 -2.89
C ASN A 138 4.02 8.73 -2.12
N SER A 139 2.97 7.95 -2.25
CA SER A 139 2.78 6.69 -1.52
C SER A 139 3.14 5.47 -2.38
N VAL A 140 3.33 4.32 -1.75
CA VAL A 140 3.74 3.09 -2.41
C VAL A 140 2.86 1.93 -1.97
N GLY A 141 2.42 1.10 -2.91
CA GLY A 141 1.68 -0.11 -2.57
C GLY A 141 2.59 -1.15 -1.92
N LEU A 142 3.60 -1.60 -2.64
CA LEU A 142 4.65 -2.53 -2.17
C LEU A 142 6.03 -1.90 -2.37
N GLU A 143 6.84 -1.83 -1.32
CA GLU A 143 8.23 -1.38 -1.38
C GLU A 143 9.18 -2.47 -0.86
N MET A 144 10.20 -2.82 -1.65
CA MET A 144 11.32 -3.66 -1.25
C MET A 144 12.61 -2.91 -1.50
N THR A 145 13.32 -2.51 -0.43
CA THR A 145 14.55 -1.70 -0.54
C THR A 145 15.83 -2.51 -0.45
N GLN A 146 15.74 -3.79 -0.09
CA GLN A 146 16.86 -4.71 0.07
C GLN A 146 16.55 -6.03 -0.66
N ASP A 147 17.54 -6.89 -0.75
CA ASP A 147 17.49 -8.13 -1.51
C ASP A 147 16.50 -9.15 -0.94
N VAL A 148 15.93 -9.95 -1.83
CA VAL A 148 15.07 -11.10 -1.52
C VAL A 148 15.72 -12.36 -2.05
N SER A 149 16.03 -13.31 -1.17
CA SER A 149 16.71 -14.57 -1.57
C SER A 149 15.76 -15.59 -2.20
N GLY A 150 14.48 -15.48 -1.97
CA GLY A 150 13.45 -16.37 -2.50
C GLY A 150 12.61 -15.71 -3.60
N ASP A 151 11.41 -16.26 -3.79
CA ASP A 151 10.48 -15.78 -4.80
C ASP A 151 9.71 -14.54 -4.35
N VAL A 152 9.39 -13.67 -5.31
CA VAL A 152 8.46 -12.55 -5.14
C VAL A 152 7.27 -12.75 -6.07
N SER A 153 6.07 -12.90 -5.50
CA SER A 153 4.83 -13.09 -6.26
C SER A 153 3.78 -12.05 -5.85
N ILE A 154 3.39 -11.21 -6.80
CA ILE A 154 2.31 -10.22 -6.67
C ILE A 154 1.08 -10.78 -7.39
N GLY A 155 0.27 -11.55 -6.67
CA GLY A 155 -0.93 -12.22 -7.22
C GLY A 155 -2.24 -11.54 -6.84
N GLY A 156 -2.25 -10.66 -5.85
CA GLY A 156 -3.39 -9.80 -5.49
C GLY A 156 -3.33 -8.45 -6.20
N ASN A 157 -4.45 -7.73 -6.21
CA ASN A 157 -4.48 -6.39 -6.77
C ASN A 157 -3.75 -5.39 -5.84
N THR A 158 -2.94 -4.53 -6.45
CA THR A 158 -2.30 -3.40 -5.79
C THR A 158 -2.79 -2.12 -6.46
N VAL A 159 -3.47 -1.26 -5.70
CA VAL A 159 -4.02 0.01 -6.18
C VAL A 159 -3.46 1.13 -5.33
N VAL A 160 -2.84 2.11 -5.96
CA VAL A 160 -2.32 3.29 -5.28
C VAL A 160 -2.87 4.53 -5.97
N ILE A 161 -3.50 5.40 -5.17
CA ILE A 161 -4.14 6.64 -5.63
C ILE A 161 -3.45 7.82 -4.96
N GLY A 162 -2.89 8.70 -5.76
CA GLY A 162 -2.25 9.93 -5.31
C GLY A 162 -1.13 10.38 -6.23
N GLU A 163 -0.88 11.68 -6.24
CA GLU A 163 0.19 12.28 -7.05
C GLU A 163 1.55 11.63 -6.75
N GLY A 164 2.31 11.28 -7.78
CA GLY A 164 3.66 10.70 -7.65
C GLY A 164 3.72 9.33 -7.00
N SER A 165 2.58 8.69 -6.75
CA SER A 165 2.51 7.39 -6.07
C SER A 165 2.90 6.22 -6.99
N VAL A 166 3.47 5.16 -6.41
CA VAL A 166 4.01 4.00 -7.11
C VAL A 166 3.26 2.74 -6.68
N GLY A 167 2.85 1.91 -7.63
CA GLY A 167 2.16 0.66 -7.33
C GLY A 167 3.05 -0.33 -6.59
N ALA A 168 4.15 -0.75 -7.22
CA ALA A 168 5.18 -1.58 -6.58
C ALA A 168 6.58 -1.07 -6.93
N ARG A 169 7.50 -1.09 -5.97
CA ARG A 169 8.89 -0.64 -6.10
C ARG A 169 9.84 -1.68 -5.56
N ILE A 170 10.68 -2.24 -6.43
CA ILE A 170 11.67 -3.27 -6.11
C ILE A 170 13.05 -2.68 -6.39
N LEU A 171 13.79 -2.36 -5.32
CA LEU A 171 15.11 -1.73 -5.41
C LEU A 171 16.26 -2.71 -5.17
N GLY A 172 16.02 -3.76 -4.37
CA GLY A 172 16.98 -4.86 -4.15
C GLY A 172 16.85 -5.96 -5.19
N ASP A 173 17.81 -6.86 -5.22
CA ASP A 173 17.85 -8.00 -6.12
C ASP A 173 16.85 -9.09 -5.68
N VAL A 174 16.28 -9.81 -6.63
CA VAL A 174 15.43 -10.98 -6.38
C VAL A 174 16.11 -12.21 -6.94
N ALA A 175 16.60 -13.08 -6.04
CA ALA A 175 17.34 -14.29 -6.44
C ALA A 175 16.42 -15.44 -6.86
N GLY A 176 15.15 -15.43 -6.46
CA GLY A 176 14.14 -16.37 -6.93
C GLY A 176 13.33 -15.85 -8.12
N GLU A 177 12.20 -16.47 -8.38
CA GLU A 177 11.27 -16.02 -9.41
C GLU A 177 10.59 -14.70 -9.01
N PHE A 178 10.48 -13.76 -9.97
CA PHE A 178 9.65 -12.57 -9.84
C PHE A 178 8.42 -12.72 -10.73
N ALA A 179 7.23 -12.81 -10.14
CA ALA A 179 5.98 -13.01 -10.85
C ALA A 179 4.94 -11.94 -10.49
N VAL A 180 4.24 -11.44 -11.50
CA VAL A 180 3.09 -10.55 -11.34
C VAL A 180 1.88 -11.19 -12.02
N ASP A 181 0.97 -11.73 -11.22
CA ASP A 181 -0.27 -12.38 -11.67
C ASP A 181 -1.50 -11.51 -11.37
N GLY A 182 -1.37 -10.52 -10.48
CA GLY A 182 -2.40 -9.56 -10.11
C GLY A 182 -2.31 -8.25 -10.87
N GLY A 183 -3.32 -7.39 -10.70
CA GLY A 183 -3.31 -6.03 -11.25
C GLY A 183 -2.47 -5.08 -10.39
N ILE A 184 -1.66 -4.23 -11.03
CA ILE A 184 -0.98 -3.13 -10.36
C ILE A 184 -1.43 -1.83 -11.02
N LEU A 185 -2.02 -0.91 -10.24
CA LEU A 185 -2.47 0.40 -10.68
C LEU A 185 -1.86 1.48 -9.81
N ALA A 186 -1.30 2.50 -10.44
CA ALA A 186 -0.93 3.76 -9.81
C ALA A 186 -1.59 4.89 -10.59
N THR A 187 -2.31 5.78 -9.89
CA THR A 187 -3.01 6.91 -10.51
C THR A 187 -2.95 8.14 -9.62
N GLY A 188 -2.97 9.33 -10.21
CA GLY A 188 -2.95 10.58 -9.47
C GLY A 188 -4.33 11.06 -9.01
N PHE A 189 -5.41 10.55 -9.59
CA PHE A 189 -6.78 10.97 -9.29
C PHE A 189 -7.63 9.81 -8.74
N THR A 190 -8.72 10.15 -8.08
CA THR A 190 -9.70 9.16 -7.62
C THR A 190 -10.73 8.89 -8.72
N THR A 191 -10.93 7.63 -9.05
CA THR A 191 -11.95 7.20 -10.03
C THR A 191 -13.33 7.00 -9.39
N THR A 192 -13.61 7.61 -8.26
CA THR A 192 -14.89 7.44 -7.54
C THR A 192 -16.04 8.20 -8.22
N ASP A 193 -15.75 9.13 -9.09
CA ASP A 193 -16.78 9.77 -9.89
C ASP A 193 -17.18 8.87 -11.07
N THR A 194 -18.41 8.40 -11.03
CA THR A 194 -18.99 7.56 -12.10
C THR A 194 -19.08 8.28 -13.45
N ARG A 195 -18.96 9.62 -13.48
CA ARG A 195 -18.89 10.41 -14.70
C ARG A 195 -17.59 10.17 -15.46
N PHE A 196 -16.50 9.84 -14.78
CA PHE A 196 -15.22 9.51 -15.38
C PHE A 196 -15.14 8.06 -15.91
N SER A 197 -15.98 7.15 -15.46
CA SER A 197 -16.06 5.80 -16.02
C SER A 197 -16.59 5.77 -17.47
N ASN A 198 -17.16 6.87 -17.93
CA ASN A 198 -17.68 7.06 -19.31
C ASN A 198 -16.73 7.87 -20.21
N TYR A 199 -15.45 8.02 -19.87
CA TYR A 199 -14.45 8.76 -20.67
C TYR A 199 -14.22 8.26 -22.10
N LEU A 200 -14.81 7.15 -22.47
CA LEU A 200 -14.87 6.73 -23.88
C LEU A 200 -15.87 7.56 -24.72
N LEU A 201 -16.75 8.33 -24.09
CA LEU A 201 -17.60 9.31 -24.75
C LEU A 201 -17.00 10.68 -24.43
N VAL A 202 -16.13 11.18 -25.31
CA VAL A 202 -15.51 12.51 -25.20
C VAL A 202 -16.63 13.55 -25.01
N PRO A 203 -16.78 14.16 -23.81
CA PRO A 203 -17.73 15.25 -23.62
C PRO A 203 -17.37 16.37 -24.58
N ASP A 204 -18.32 17.24 -24.91
CA ASP A 204 -17.99 18.47 -25.64
C ASP A 204 -16.91 19.27 -24.88
N ALA A 205 -16.17 20.11 -25.61
CA ALA A 205 -15.03 20.82 -25.05
C ALA A 205 -15.39 21.73 -23.83
N ALA A 206 -16.62 22.23 -23.75
CA ALA A 206 -17.08 23.06 -22.65
C ALA A 206 -17.36 22.22 -21.39
N THR A 207 -17.96 21.04 -21.54
CA THR A 207 -18.16 20.08 -20.46
C THR A 207 -16.83 19.53 -19.96
N SER A 208 -15.90 19.20 -20.85
CA SER A 208 -14.54 18.77 -20.49
C SER A 208 -13.77 19.85 -19.72
N ALA A 209 -13.89 21.12 -20.10
CA ALA A 209 -13.21 22.22 -19.42
C ALA A 209 -13.77 22.50 -18.02
N ARG A 210 -15.06 22.21 -17.80
CA ARG A 210 -15.73 22.39 -16.52
C ARG A 210 -15.48 21.25 -15.54
N LEU A 211 -15.19 20.02 -16.05
CA LEU A 211 -14.97 18.82 -15.27
C LEU A 211 -13.48 18.50 -15.07
N ARG A 212 -12.57 19.40 -15.47
CA ARG A 212 -11.13 19.24 -15.32
C ARG A 212 -10.57 20.43 -14.58
N ASP A 213 -10.34 20.25 -13.34
CA ASP A 213 -9.59 21.23 -12.55
C ASP A 213 -8.13 20.78 -12.32
N ALA A 214 -7.42 21.43 -11.39
CA ALA A 214 -5.99 21.24 -11.22
C ALA A 214 -5.64 19.88 -10.59
N ASP A 215 -6.49 19.32 -9.75
CA ASP A 215 -6.23 18.06 -9.08
C ASP A 215 -6.57 16.82 -9.94
N ASP A 216 -7.47 16.97 -10.89
CA ASP A 216 -7.72 15.97 -11.94
C ASP A 216 -6.53 15.74 -12.88
N LEU A 217 -5.63 16.71 -12.97
CA LEU A 217 -4.44 16.63 -13.81
C LEU A 217 -3.25 15.99 -13.10
N LEU A 218 -3.37 15.66 -11.82
CA LEU A 218 -2.32 14.97 -11.07
C LEU A 218 -2.13 13.56 -11.59
N THR A 219 -0.89 13.15 -11.76
CA THR A 219 -0.53 11.83 -12.27
C THR A 219 0.12 10.97 -11.21
N GLY A 220 -0.23 9.69 -11.19
CA GLY A 220 0.55 8.68 -10.47
C GLY A 220 1.95 8.52 -11.07
N GLY A 221 2.83 7.89 -10.33
CA GLY A 221 4.11 7.38 -10.81
C GLY A 221 3.94 6.03 -11.52
N PRO A 222 5.02 5.25 -11.66
CA PRO A 222 4.96 3.95 -12.31
C PRO A 222 4.09 2.94 -11.54
N ALA A 223 3.33 2.13 -12.27
CA ALA A 223 2.65 0.99 -11.66
C ALA A 223 3.67 0.00 -11.06
N LEU A 224 4.79 -0.25 -11.77
CA LEU A 224 5.87 -1.11 -11.31
C LEU A 224 7.22 -0.46 -11.62
N GLU A 225 8.07 -0.30 -10.61
CA GLU A 225 9.45 0.16 -10.71
C GLU A 225 10.39 -0.94 -10.23
N ILE A 226 11.32 -1.37 -11.09
CA ILE A 226 12.35 -2.37 -10.76
C ILE A 226 13.71 -1.73 -11.02
N ARG A 227 14.59 -1.77 -10.02
CA ARG A 227 15.97 -1.31 -10.12
C ARG A 227 17.00 -2.38 -9.76
N GLY A 228 16.59 -3.40 -8.98
CA GLY A 228 17.41 -4.55 -8.69
C GLY A 228 17.46 -5.55 -9.84
N ASP A 229 18.40 -6.48 -9.77
CA ASP A 229 18.49 -7.58 -10.71
C ASP A 229 17.44 -8.66 -10.39
N LEU A 230 16.80 -9.20 -11.42
CA LEU A 230 15.89 -10.34 -11.29
C LEU A 230 16.57 -11.60 -11.80
N ALA A 231 16.49 -12.70 -11.04
CA ALA A 231 16.96 -13.99 -11.52
C ALA A 231 16.19 -14.42 -12.79
N ARG A 232 16.91 -15.08 -13.68
CA ARG A 232 16.37 -15.60 -14.96
C ARG A 232 15.81 -17.00 -14.77
#